data_b2d12f5baf4675c0a8af519a53ee736b
#
_entry.id   b2d12f5baf4675c0a8af519a53ee736b
#
_cell.length_a   1.000
_cell.length_b   1.000
_cell.length_c   1.000
_cell.angle_alpha   90.00
_cell.angle_beta   90.00
_cell.angle_gamma   90.00
#
_symmetry.space_group_name_H-M   'P 1'
#
loop_
_entity.id
_entity.type
_entity.pdbx_description
1 polymer ?
#
loop_
_entity_poly.entity_id
_entity_poly.type
_entity_poly.pdbx_seq_one_letter_code
_entity_poly.pdbx_strand_id
1 'polypeptide(L)'
;MKNERGYYGIGIEHTKTTQNVGTLWRSASIMGANFIFTIGRRYKKQPSDTMKSWKHIPLYNYETFEEFCKAIPFDCRLVGVELDERSIPIKEFIHPERCIYLLGAEDNGLTKKAMDKCHMIVQLPGEFSMNVSVAGSIIMFDRNMKL
;
A
#
# COMPACT_ATOMS: atom_id res chain seq x y z
N MET A 1 -3.39 -19.38 1.95
CA MET A 1 -2.99 -19.56 0.55
C MET A 1 -1.53 -19.14 0.40
N LYS A 2 -0.70 -20.02 -0.09
CA LYS A 2 0.67 -19.64 -0.41
C LYS A 2 0.64 -18.65 -1.57
N ASN A 3 1.35 -17.55 -1.42
CA ASN A 3 1.49 -16.59 -2.49
C ASN A 3 2.52 -17.10 -3.49
N GLU A 4 2.08 -17.89 -4.42
CA GLU A 4 2.93 -18.43 -5.47
C GLU A 4 3.23 -17.40 -6.57
N ARG A 5 2.69 -16.20 -6.45
CA ARG A 5 2.71 -15.17 -7.48
C ARG A 5 3.56 -13.96 -7.08
N GLY A 6 4.66 -14.21 -6.39
CA GLY A 6 5.59 -13.17 -6.04
C GLY A 6 5.47 -12.69 -4.60
N TYR A 7 6.00 -11.50 -4.36
CA TYR A 7 6.13 -10.93 -3.03
C TYR A 7 5.68 -9.48 -3.07
N TYR A 8 4.78 -9.06 -2.16
CA TYR A 8 4.42 -7.65 -2.10
C TYR A 8 4.02 -7.20 -0.70
N GLY A 9 4.30 -5.92 -0.45
CA GLY A 9 3.80 -5.21 0.72
C GLY A 9 2.94 -4.05 0.28
N ILE A 10 2.20 -3.48 1.23
CA ILE A 10 1.35 -2.32 0.97
C ILE A 10 1.30 -1.44 2.22
N GLY A 11 1.32 -0.12 2.03
CA GLY A 11 1.30 0.78 3.17
C GLY A 11 0.86 2.18 2.80
N ILE A 12 0.80 3.03 3.84
CA ILE A 12 0.26 4.38 3.73
C ILE A 12 1.27 5.39 4.23
N GLU A 13 1.48 6.43 3.43
CA GLU A 13 2.30 7.59 3.82
C GLU A 13 1.42 8.61 4.55
N HIS A 14 1.75 8.94 5.80
CA HIS A 14 1.11 9.99 6.60
C HIS A 14 -0.41 9.83 6.78
N THR A 15 -0.87 8.61 7.04
CA THR A 15 -2.30 8.38 7.29
C THR A 15 -2.77 9.18 8.50
N LYS A 16 -3.99 9.70 8.43
CA LYS A 16 -4.60 10.47 9.52
C LYS A 16 -5.41 9.63 10.48
N THR A 17 -5.88 8.48 10.05
CA THR A 17 -6.76 7.66 10.88
C THR A 17 -6.21 6.25 11.05
N THR A 18 -6.28 5.76 12.29
CA THR A 18 -5.90 4.37 12.58
C THR A 18 -6.89 3.38 11.98
N GLN A 19 -8.14 3.81 11.75
CA GLN A 19 -9.16 2.98 11.14
C GLN A 19 -8.78 2.55 9.72
N ASN A 20 -8.21 3.45 8.93
CA ASN A 20 -7.76 3.11 7.58
C ASN A 20 -6.64 2.09 7.59
N VAL A 21 -5.74 2.18 8.56
CA VAL A 21 -4.67 1.19 8.71
C VAL A 21 -5.24 -0.18 9.06
N GLY A 22 -6.17 -0.24 10.01
CA GLY A 22 -6.80 -1.49 10.41
C GLY A 22 -7.56 -2.15 9.28
N THR A 23 -8.33 -1.38 8.53
CA THR A 23 -9.10 -1.88 7.39
C THR A 23 -8.17 -2.37 6.27
N LEU A 24 -7.13 -1.61 5.97
CA LEU A 24 -6.14 -2.00 4.97
C LEU A 24 -5.42 -3.28 5.40
N TRP A 25 -5.05 -3.38 6.67
CA TRP A 25 -4.36 -4.55 7.20
C TRP A 25 -5.20 -5.81 7.04
N ARG A 26 -6.49 -5.69 7.35
CA ARG A 26 -7.44 -6.80 7.18
C ARG A 26 -7.53 -7.23 5.73
N SER A 27 -7.71 -6.29 4.80
CA SER A 27 -7.77 -6.58 3.38
C SER A 27 -6.45 -7.19 2.88
N ALA A 28 -5.33 -6.66 3.32
CA ALA A 28 -4.01 -7.15 2.93
C ALA A 28 -3.79 -8.59 3.38
N SER A 29 -4.18 -8.90 4.62
CA SER A 29 -4.11 -10.25 5.14
C SER A 29 -4.94 -11.24 4.30
N ILE A 30 -6.13 -10.84 3.89
CA ILE A 30 -7.03 -11.66 3.08
C ILE A 30 -6.49 -11.82 1.65
N MET A 31 -5.94 -10.74 1.09
CA MET A 31 -5.51 -10.71 -0.31
C MET A 31 -4.12 -11.28 -0.55
N GLY A 32 -3.41 -11.68 0.50
CA GLY A 32 -2.13 -12.35 0.36
C GLY A 32 -0.90 -11.45 0.37
N ALA A 33 -1.01 -10.23 0.87
CA ALA A 33 0.15 -9.37 1.07
C ALA A 33 1.09 -10.00 2.11
N ASN A 34 2.38 -9.74 1.97
CA ASN A 34 3.38 -10.27 2.89
C ASN A 34 3.55 -9.40 4.12
N PHE A 35 3.27 -8.12 4.02
CA PHE A 35 3.34 -7.18 5.14
C PHE A 35 2.59 -5.89 4.81
N ILE A 36 2.27 -5.12 5.86
CA ILE A 36 1.82 -3.75 5.68
C ILE A 36 2.74 -2.80 6.47
N PHE A 37 2.66 -1.52 6.16
CA PHE A 37 3.48 -0.53 6.84
C PHE A 37 2.81 0.83 6.86
N THR A 38 3.29 1.69 7.77
CA THR A 38 2.92 3.10 7.82
C THR A 38 4.19 3.93 7.83
N ILE A 39 4.11 5.13 7.25
CA ILE A 39 5.19 6.12 7.30
C ILE A 39 4.65 7.36 7.99
N GLY A 40 5.37 7.84 8.99
CA GLY A 40 5.07 9.10 9.66
C GLY A 40 4.07 8.99 10.80
N ARG A 41 3.26 7.97 10.86
CA ARG A 41 2.29 7.78 11.93
C ARG A 41 2.28 6.35 12.41
N ARG A 42 2.40 6.19 13.74
CA ARG A 42 2.39 4.88 14.35
C ARG A 42 0.95 4.40 14.55
N TYR A 43 0.65 3.21 14.07
CA TYR A 43 -0.63 2.56 14.29
C TYR A 43 -0.73 2.04 15.72
N LYS A 44 -1.90 2.28 16.34
CA LYS A 44 -2.25 1.67 17.63
C LYS A 44 -3.42 0.73 17.39
N LYS A 45 -3.30 -0.49 17.90
CA LYS A 45 -4.37 -1.49 17.74
C LYS A 45 -5.68 -0.97 18.29
N GLN A 46 -6.75 -1.21 17.54
CA GLN A 46 -8.09 -0.90 18.00
C GLN A 46 -8.63 -2.08 18.81
N PRO A 47 -9.25 -1.82 19.99
CA PRO A 47 -9.88 -2.90 20.76
C PRO A 47 -10.97 -3.64 19.99
N SER A 48 -11.57 -2.97 19.01
CA SER A 48 -12.63 -3.53 18.16
C SER A 48 -12.14 -4.38 16.99
N ASP A 49 -10.83 -4.56 16.82
CA ASP A 49 -10.31 -5.38 15.76
C ASP A 49 -10.55 -6.86 16.07
N THR A 50 -11.68 -7.37 15.61
CA THR A 50 -12.13 -8.74 15.86
C THR A 50 -11.43 -9.78 15.01
N MET A 51 -10.82 -9.36 13.89
CA MET A 51 -10.11 -10.28 12.98
C MET A 51 -8.70 -10.57 13.45
N LYS A 52 -8.16 -9.73 14.33
CA LYS A 52 -6.79 -9.88 14.82
C LYS A 52 -5.78 -10.02 13.67
N SER A 53 -5.88 -9.12 12.69
CA SER A 53 -5.09 -9.15 11.46
C SER A 53 -3.58 -9.22 11.71
N TRP A 54 -3.12 -8.65 12.82
CA TRP A 54 -1.71 -8.69 13.22
C TRP A 54 -1.17 -10.12 13.42
N LYS A 55 -2.03 -11.11 13.57
CA LYS A 55 -1.61 -12.51 13.71
C LYS A 55 -1.23 -13.15 12.37
N HIS A 56 -1.63 -12.53 11.26
CA HIS A 56 -1.45 -13.11 9.92
C HIS A 56 -0.28 -12.52 9.16
N ILE A 57 -0.17 -11.20 9.17
CA ILE A 57 0.96 -10.52 8.50
C ILE A 57 1.48 -9.40 9.40
N PRO A 58 2.79 -9.09 9.35
CA PRO A 58 3.37 -8.05 10.19
C PRO A 58 3.03 -6.63 9.71
N LEU A 59 3.01 -5.70 10.66
CA LEU A 59 2.92 -4.27 10.42
C LEU A 59 4.22 -3.61 10.85
N TYR A 60 4.83 -2.84 9.95
CA TYR A 60 6.02 -2.05 10.25
C TYR A 60 5.68 -0.58 10.28
N ASN A 61 6.23 0.17 11.25
CA ASN A 61 6.07 1.61 11.35
C ASN A 61 7.41 2.28 11.10
N TYR A 62 7.44 3.22 10.15
CA TYR A 62 8.62 4.03 9.85
C TYR A 62 8.31 5.47 10.18
N GLU A 63 9.20 6.16 10.89
CA GLU A 63 8.98 7.55 11.25
C GLU A 63 9.11 8.47 10.05
N THR A 64 10.02 8.14 9.13
CA THR A 64 10.29 8.96 7.96
C THR A 64 10.28 8.13 6.69
N PHE A 65 10.08 8.80 5.58
CA PHE A 65 10.17 8.15 4.27
C PHE A 65 11.58 7.60 4.01
N GLU A 66 12.60 8.30 4.49
CA GLU A 66 13.99 7.86 4.36
C GLU A 66 14.25 6.53 5.08
N GLU A 67 13.70 6.36 6.28
CA GLU A 67 13.80 5.10 7.00
C GLU A 67 13.11 3.97 6.27
N PHE A 68 11.94 4.28 5.71
CA PHE A 68 11.22 3.31 4.88
C PHE A 68 12.06 2.88 3.67
N CYS A 69 12.66 3.83 2.97
CA CYS A 69 13.48 3.51 1.79
C CYS A 69 14.62 2.56 2.11
N LYS A 70 15.25 2.71 3.28
CA LYS A 70 16.33 1.82 3.70
C LYS A 70 15.85 0.40 3.98
N ALA A 71 14.57 0.24 4.28
CA ALA A 71 13.99 -1.06 4.63
C ALA A 71 13.36 -1.78 3.44
N ILE A 72 13.34 -1.17 2.26
CA ILE A 72 12.77 -1.81 1.07
C ILE A 72 13.56 -3.07 0.76
N PRO A 73 12.89 -4.25 0.66
CA PRO A 73 13.58 -5.48 0.35
C PRO A 73 14.28 -5.42 -0.99
N PHE A 74 15.37 -6.16 -1.09
CA PHE A 74 16.15 -6.24 -2.32
C PHE A 74 15.26 -6.66 -3.50
N ASP A 75 15.47 -5.99 -4.63
CA ASP A 75 14.76 -6.27 -5.88
C ASP A 75 13.25 -6.07 -5.80
N CYS A 76 12.77 -5.22 -4.88
CA CYS A 76 11.37 -4.80 -4.84
C CYS A 76 11.19 -3.46 -5.51
N ARG A 77 10.25 -3.39 -6.45
CA ARG A 77 9.86 -2.14 -7.10
C ARG A 77 8.93 -1.37 -6.20
N LEU A 78 9.12 -0.06 -6.12
CA LEU A 78 8.21 0.82 -5.38
C LEU A 78 7.16 1.36 -6.34
N VAL A 79 5.89 1.06 -6.05
CA VAL A 79 4.76 1.46 -6.88
C VAL A 79 3.89 2.43 -6.09
N GLY A 80 3.82 3.67 -6.54
CA GLY A 80 2.91 4.66 -5.95
C GLY A 80 1.51 4.53 -6.53
N VAL A 81 0.51 4.72 -5.69
CA VAL A 81 -0.90 4.75 -6.13
C VAL A 81 -1.37 6.19 -6.01
N GLU A 82 -1.47 6.90 -7.15
CA GLU A 82 -1.77 8.33 -7.15
C GLU A 82 -2.22 8.81 -8.53
N LEU A 83 -2.91 9.96 -8.56
CA LEU A 83 -3.19 10.70 -9.78
C LEU A 83 -2.00 11.60 -10.07
N ASP A 84 -1.30 11.37 -11.15
CA ASP A 84 -0.10 12.11 -11.54
C ASP A 84 0.10 11.98 -13.04
N GLU A 85 0.82 12.94 -13.64
CA GLU A 85 1.13 12.89 -15.07
C GLU A 85 1.90 11.64 -15.47
N ARG A 86 2.66 11.09 -14.53
CA ARG A 86 3.49 9.89 -14.75
C ARG A 86 2.71 8.60 -14.54
N SER A 87 1.46 8.68 -14.08
CA SER A 87 0.71 7.49 -13.69
C SER A 87 0.23 6.68 -14.90
N ILE A 88 0.23 5.38 -14.71
CA ILE A 88 -0.28 4.41 -15.67
C ILE A 88 -1.68 4.02 -15.22
N PRO A 89 -2.71 4.11 -16.08
CA PRO A 89 -4.04 3.63 -15.70
C PRO A 89 -3.98 2.15 -15.29
N ILE A 90 -4.71 1.79 -14.24
CA ILE A 90 -4.68 0.43 -13.71
C ILE A 90 -5.05 -0.60 -14.77
N LYS A 91 -5.91 -0.25 -15.69
CA LYS A 91 -6.32 -1.11 -16.80
C LYS A 91 -5.12 -1.60 -17.63
N GLU A 92 -4.11 -0.75 -17.77
CA GLU A 92 -2.90 -1.04 -18.55
C GLU A 92 -1.70 -1.42 -17.69
N PHE A 93 -1.87 -1.36 -16.36
CA PHE A 93 -0.76 -1.55 -15.44
C PHE A 93 -0.35 -3.03 -15.35
N ILE A 94 0.95 -3.28 -15.46
CA ILE A 94 1.53 -4.62 -15.29
C ILE A 94 2.19 -4.66 -13.92
N HIS A 95 1.68 -5.49 -13.03
CA HIS A 95 2.20 -5.57 -11.67
C HIS A 95 3.57 -6.24 -11.65
N PRO A 96 4.57 -5.60 -11.00
CA PRO A 96 5.85 -6.27 -10.77
C PRO A 96 5.64 -7.48 -9.86
N GLU A 97 6.39 -8.53 -10.12
CA GLU A 97 6.30 -9.74 -9.29
C GLU A 97 6.70 -9.45 -7.84
N ARG A 98 7.72 -8.62 -7.65
CA ARG A 98 8.17 -8.17 -6.33
C ARG A 98 8.01 -6.65 -6.24
N CYS A 99 7.14 -6.20 -5.37
CA CYS A 99 6.90 -4.76 -5.24
C CYS A 99 6.31 -4.36 -3.90
N ILE A 100 6.31 -3.05 -3.66
CA ILE A 100 5.65 -2.43 -2.52
C ILE A 100 4.72 -1.36 -3.08
N TYR A 101 3.44 -1.43 -2.70
CA TYR A 101 2.46 -0.41 -3.05
C TYR A 101 2.43 0.65 -1.96
N LEU A 102 2.58 1.91 -2.35
CA LEU A 102 2.57 3.05 -1.45
C LEU A 102 1.35 3.92 -1.74
N LEU A 103 0.48 4.04 -0.74
CA LEU A 103 -0.73 4.84 -0.81
C LEU A 103 -0.49 6.18 -0.09
N GLY A 104 -1.10 7.24 -0.58
CA GLY A 104 -1.02 8.55 0.04
C GLY A 104 -2.11 8.77 1.08
N ALA A 105 -1.91 9.79 1.91
CA ALA A 105 -2.90 10.21 2.88
C ALA A 105 -4.19 10.70 2.20
N GLU A 106 -5.28 10.66 2.95
CA GLU A 106 -6.62 10.97 2.45
C GLU A 106 -6.74 12.39 1.88
N ASP A 107 -6.05 13.35 2.49
CA ASP A 107 -6.19 14.77 2.13
C ASP A 107 -5.19 15.23 1.07
N ASN A 108 -3.95 14.77 1.17
CA ASN A 108 -2.85 15.33 0.39
C ASN A 108 -2.25 14.35 -0.63
N GLY A 109 -2.67 13.08 -0.60
CA GLY A 109 -2.08 12.07 -1.45
C GLY A 109 -0.62 11.80 -1.10
N LEU A 110 0.12 11.26 -2.05
CA LEU A 110 1.55 11.01 -1.89
C LEU A 110 2.34 12.32 -1.96
N THR A 111 3.38 12.44 -1.15
CA THR A 111 4.30 13.55 -1.26
C THR A 111 5.05 13.47 -2.58
N LYS A 112 5.49 14.62 -3.09
CA LYS A 112 6.32 14.68 -4.29
C LYS A 112 7.59 13.86 -4.12
N LYS A 113 8.19 13.92 -2.94
CA LYS A 113 9.39 13.17 -2.58
C LYS A 113 9.17 11.67 -2.75
N ALA A 114 8.03 11.16 -2.27
CA ALA A 114 7.69 9.75 -2.41
C ALA A 114 7.45 9.39 -3.87
N MET A 115 6.70 10.21 -4.59
CA MET A 115 6.43 9.97 -6.02
C MET A 115 7.71 9.94 -6.84
N ASP A 116 8.66 10.82 -6.54
CA ASP A 116 9.93 10.87 -7.27
C ASP A 116 10.80 9.63 -7.02
N LYS A 117 10.59 8.93 -5.93
CA LYS A 117 11.30 7.68 -5.63
C LYS A 117 10.60 6.44 -6.17
N CYS A 118 9.34 6.55 -6.56
CA CYS A 118 8.61 5.42 -7.12
C CYS A 118 9.21 5.00 -8.46
N HIS A 119 9.32 3.71 -8.69
CA HIS A 119 9.72 3.17 -9.99
C HIS A 119 8.60 3.33 -11.00
N MET A 120 7.36 3.28 -10.53
CA MET A 120 6.18 3.49 -11.34
C MET A 120 5.03 3.98 -10.47
N ILE A 121 4.07 4.67 -11.07
CA ILE A 121 2.88 5.18 -10.40
C ILE A 121 1.67 4.65 -11.15
N VAL A 122 0.71 4.09 -10.43
CA VAL A 122 -0.52 3.56 -11.00
C VAL A 122 -1.70 4.44 -10.58
N GLN A 123 -2.62 4.66 -11.52
CA GLN A 123 -3.80 5.46 -11.32
C GLN A 123 -5.05 4.60 -11.35
N LEU A 124 -5.88 4.71 -10.31
CA LEU A 124 -7.19 4.09 -10.29
C LEU A 124 -8.20 4.96 -11.05
N PRO A 125 -9.27 4.37 -11.60
CA PRO A 125 -10.28 5.17 -12.29
C PRO A 125 -11.07 6.03 -11.31
N GLY A 126 -11.59 7.14 -11.77
CA GLY A 126 -12.40 8.07 -10.98
C GLY A 126 -11.89 9.49 -11.05
N GLU A 127 -12.77 10.43 -10.75
CA GLU A 127 -12.46 11.86 -10.79
C GLU A 127 -11.90 12.37 -9.46
N PHE A 128 -12.19 11.66 -8.37
CA PHE A 128 -11.81 12.06 -7.03
C PHE A 128 -11.03 10.96 -6.34
N SER A 129 -10.26 11.35 -5.33
CA SER A 129 -9.50 10.42 -4.52
C SER A 129 -10.44 9.49 -3.76
N MET A 130 -10.12 8.20 -3.76
CA MET A 130 -10.84 7.21 -2.99
C MET A 130 -10.34 7.15 -1.56
N ASN A 131 -11.16 6.61 -0.67
CA ASN A 131 -10.68 6.21 0.64
C ASN A 131 -9.46 5.31 0.47
N VAL A 132 -8.43 5.53 1.28
CA VAL A 132 -7.13 4.88 1.10
C VAL A 132 -7.21 3.36 1.25
N SER A 133 -8.01 2.85 2.18
CA SER A 133 -8.16 1.41 2.35
C SER A 133 -8.92 0.77 1.20
N VAL A 134 -9.88 1.50 0.61
CA VAL A 134 -10.59 1.05 -0.60
C VAL A 134 -9.63 1.02 -1.78
N ALA A 135 -8.85 2.07 -1.97
CA ALA A 135 -7.86 2.12 -3.04
C ALA A 135 -6.86 0.96 -2.92
N GLY A 136 -6.38 0.71 -1.71
CA GLY A 136 -5.47 -0.41 -1.44
C GLY A 136 -6.10 -1.76 -1.77
N SER A 137 -7.36 -1.95 -1.41
CA SER A 137 -8.08 -3.19 -1.70
C SER A 137 -8.23 -3.41 -3.20
N ILE A 138 -8.52 -2.35 -3.95
CA ILE A 138 -8.66 -2.43 -5.40
C ILE A 138 -7.33 -2.82 -6.06
N ILE A 139 -6.23 -2.19 -5.65
CA ILE A 139 -4.93 -2.49 -6.26
C ILE A 139 -4.51 -3.95 -5.97
N MET A 140 -4.76 -4.43 -4.77
CA MET A 140 -4.46 -5.82 -4.41
C MET A 140 -5.34 -6.82 -5.16
N PHE A 141 -6.61 -6.50 -5.31
CA PHE A 141 -7.52 -7.33 -6.10
C PHE A 141 -7.07 -7.40 -7.56
N ASP A 142 -6.75 -6.24 -8.15
CA ASP A 142 -6.27 -6.19 -9.54
C ASP A 142 -5.00 -7.02 -9.72
N ARG A 143 -4.07 -6.93 -8.75
CA ARG A 143 -2.87 -7.76 -8.77
C ARG A 143 -3.22 -9.26 -8.80
N ASN A 144 -4.12 -9.69 -7.91
CA ASN A 144 -4.49 -11.09 -7.84
C ASN A 144 -5.17 -11.61 -9.11
N MET A 145 -5.90 -10.73 -9.80
CA MET A 145 -6.57 -11.10 -11.04
C MET A 145 -5.60 -11.22 -12.21
N LYS A 146 -4.52 -10.46 -12.20
CA LYS A 146 -3.56 -10.38 -13.32
C LYS A 146 -2.36 -11.30 -13.18
N LEU A 147 -2.02 -11.69 -11.96
CA LEU A 147 -0.88 -12.59 -11.70
C LEU A 147 -1.31 -14.04 -11.29
#